data_890d15a86f7f9d7a2b618de28863b4dc
#
_entry.id   890d15a86f7f9d7a2b618de28863b4dc
#
_cell.length_a   1.000
_cell.length_b   1.000
_cell.length_c   1.000
_cell.angle_alpha   90.00
_cell.angle_beta   90.00
_cell.angle_gamma   90.00
#
_symmetry.space_group_name_H-M   'P 1'
#
loop_
_entity.id
_entity.type
_entity.pdbx_description
1 polymer ?
#
loop_
_entity_poly.entity_id
_entity_poly.type
_entity_poly.pdbx_seq_one_letter_code
_entity_poly.pdbx_strand_id
1 'polypeptide(L)'
;MKKITELTGIKLDVRYTPGDSDAKVLASQLASGTIPDVIVSYLDNSTRPEFPLLLKAAKDGMFADVSEYMKNGKVYSKYYEEGYLPQDTHDNIVFRDDLDGVYLWQMNIDEIDRSLEYVPEDEYVGGMYIQSAIVEDLGIDPREIKTQDQFYDLLVKIKEGGYKDDNGNDVYPLGPKYWGGSVDALQYITPGYRWGVSDDYNVDEDGKVKHVAETDYVYDQINYVRKLLQEDLMNPEFFTMDSTRAQEVSQNHNSAIIADVHNYEEIIYGSEDWVPLGPLNDIQGDNKEVVNGKSKRGCMAISAEAENPEEIFAFFDWLSTPEGQTIAQYGAEGVSYDMVDGKPVLKDEVLEKLNAGDTDYLINEIGAGFGGTGNYFFEFVLTNKNNIDNFGESRPGAAAGGSTFARSVEIAKDYPVEKKLVPGLDATAYMSMEELSDVKMQMDLLNWDETFVQACFAKTDDEVKSIIDSFRAQLKAAGIERFEEYVEKVYAENPESVTFYK
;
A
#
# COMPACT_ATOMS: atom_id res chain seq x y z
N MET A 1 -20.41 15.94 -3.32
CA MET A 1 -20.41 16.73 -4.59
C MET A 1 -21.34 17.96 -4.53
N LYS A 2 -22.68 17.81 -4.45
CA LYS A 2 -23.61 18.95 -4.44
C LYS A 2 -23.28 19.99 -3.36
N LYS A 3 -23.03 19.56 -2.13
CA LYS A 3 -22.70 20.44 -1.02
C LYS A 3 -21.37 21.18 -1.23
N ILE A 4 -20.37 20.51 -1.79
CA ILE A 4 -19.08 21.13 -2.15
C ILE A 4 -19.32 22.23 -3.18
N THR A 5 -20.11 21.96 -4.24
CA THR A 5 -20.44 22.97 -5.23
C THR A 5 -21.24 24.14 -4.63
N GLU A 6 -22.13 23.89 -3.70
CA GLU A 6 -22.89 24.97 -2.99
C GLU A 6 -21.96 25.87 -2.18
N LEU A 7 -20.93 25.32 -1.53
CA LEU A 7 -20.01 26.06 -0.67
C LEU A 7 -18.90 26.77 -1.46
N THR A 8 -18.41 26.16 -2.50
CA THR A 8 -17.21 26.63 -3.23
C THR A 8 -17.52 27.26 -4.58
N GLY A 9 -18.71 27.00 -5.14
CA GLY A 9 -19.03 27.33 -6.53
C GLY A 9 -18.41 26.40 -7.56
N ILE A 10 -17.53 25.49 -7.14
CA ILE A 10 -16.79 24.59 -8.03
C ILE A 10 -17.62 23.34 -8.33
N LYS A 11 -17.76 23.04 -9.61
CA LYS A 11 -18.38 21.80 -10.08
C LYS A 11 -17.28 20.86 -10.59
N LEU A 12 -17.16 19.72 -9.94
CA LEU A 12 -16.20 18.70 -10.34
C LEU A 12 -16.76 17.80 -11.45
N ASP A 13 -15.97 17.57 -12.49
CA ASP A 13 -16.17 16.52 -13.51
C ASP A 13 -15.09 15.45 -13.28
N VAL A 14 -15.38 14.49 -12.41
CA VAL A 14 -14.43 13.44 -12.03
C VAL A 14 -14.52 12.31 -13.04
N ARG A 15 -13.39 11.96 -13.63
CA ARG A 15 -13.26 10.86 -14.58
C ARG A 15 -12.25 9.86 -14.06
N TYR A 16 -12.72 8.65 -13.88
CA TYR A 16 -11.84 7.55 -13.47
C TYR A 16 -11.22 6.91 -14.69
N THR A 17 -9.93 6.71 -14.61
CA THR A 17 -9.19 5.87 -15.55
C THR A 17 -8.96 4.54 -14.86
N PRO A 18 -9.41 3.42 -15.44
CA PRO A 18 -9.08 2.12 -14.93
C PRO A 18 -7.57 1.98 -14.79
N GLY A 19 -7.12 1.47 -13.63
CA GLY A 19 -5.71 1.17 -13.43
C GLY A 19 -5.27 0.13 -14.47
N ASP A 20 -4.20 0.42 -15.17
CA ASP A 20 -3.51 -0.54 -16.01
C ASP A 20 -2.07 -0.68 -15.53
N SER A 21 -1.49 -1.84 -15.69
CA SER A 21 -0.13 -2.15 -15.21
C SER A 21 0.96 -1.28 -15.84
N ASP A 22 0.66 -0.62 -16.96
CA ASP A 22 1.65 0.11 -17.76
C ASP A 22 1.32 1.61 -17.87
N ALA A 23 0.31 2.11 -17.16
CA ALA A 23 -0.21 3.48 -17.22
C ALA A 23 -0.44 4.00 -18.67
N LYS A 24 -0.89 3.12 -19.57
CA LYS A 24 -1.04 3.42 -21.01
C LYS A 24 -1.98 4.58 -21.29
N VAL A 25 -3.06 4.69 -20.50
CA VAL A 25 -4.04 5.76 -20.67
C VAL A 25 -3.42 7.09 -20.30
N LEU A 26 -2.73 7.17 -19.17
CA LEU A 26 -2.01 8.38 -18.75
C LEU A 26 -0.93 8.75 -19.76
N ALA A 27 -0.12 7.78 -20.20
CA ALA A 27 0.91 8.00 -21.21
C ALA A 27 0.35 8.57 -22.51
N SER A 28 -0.80 8.04 -22.97
CA SER A 28 -1.50 8.53 -24.17
C SER A 28 -2.04 9.96 -23.98
N GLN A 29 -2.61 10.28 -22.84
CA GLN A 29 -3.12 11.61 -22.51
C GLN A 29 -1.99 12.63 -22.47
N LEU A 30 -0.88 12.32 -21.81
CA LEU A 30 0.30 13.18 -21.75
C LEU A 30 0.91 13.37 -23.14
N ALA A 31 1.08 12.31 -23.93
CA ALA A 31 1.64 12.39 -25.28
C ALA A 31 0.78 13.20 -26.24
N SER A 32 -0.54 13.21 -26.09
CA SER A 32 -1.46 14.00 -26.89
C SER A 32 -1.64 15.44 -26.41
N GLY A 33 -1.13 15.78 -25.23
CA GLY A 33 -1.39 17.05 -24.54
C GLY A 33 -2.86 17.22 -24.11
N THR A 34 -3.64 16.15 -24.10
CA THR A 34 -5.07 16.19 -23.73
C THR A 34 -5.26 15.72 -22.30
N ILE A 35 -4.77 16.51 -21.36
CA ILE A 35 -4.90 16.23 -19.92
C ILE A 35 -6.04 17.06 -19.30
N PRO A 36 -6.69 16.56 -18.24
CA PRO A 36 -7.67 17.34 -17.49
C PRO A 36 -7.01 18.49 -16.72
N ASP A 37 -7.81 19.41 -16.18
CA ASP A 37 -7.29 20.50 -15.34
C ASP A 37 -6.46 19.99 -14.15
N VAL A 38 -6.83 18.83 -13.61
CA VAL A 38 -6.13 18.18 -12.49
C VAL A 38 -5.95 16.70 -12.78
N ILE A 39 -4.76 16.21 -12.53
CA ILE A 39 -4.47 14.79 -12.46
C ILE A 39 -4.32 14.41 -10.98
N VAL A 40 -5.03 13.37 -10.56
CA VAL A 40 -4.83 12.70 -9.27
C VAL A 40 -4.37 11.29 -9.60
N SER A 41 -3.19 10.95 -9.17
CA SER A 41 -2.60 9.64 -9.40
C SER A 41 -2.25 8.95 -8.09
N TYR A 42 -2.42 7.66 -8.09
CA TYR A 42 -2.03 6.83 -6.98
C TYR A 42 -0.55 6.51 -7.08
N LEU A 43 0.25 7.02 -6.16
CA LEU A 43 1.70 6.75 -6.09
C LEU A 43 2.04 5.71 -5.03
N ASP A 44 1.20 4.68 -4.90
CA ASP A 44 1.45 3.65 -3.91
C ASP A 44 2.85 3.07 -4.15
N ASN A 45 3.75 3.45 -3.26
CA ASN A 45 5.12 2.95 -3.24
C ASN A 45 6.04 3.36 -4.39
N SER A 46 5.73 4.43 -5.17
CA SER A 46 6.60 4.93 -6.24
C SER A 46 7.04 3.90 -7.31
N THR A 47 6.61 2.64 -7.20
CA THR A 47 6.78 1.61 -8.24
C THR A 47 5.79 1.72 -9.37
N ARG A 48 4.80 2.59 -9.19
CA ARG A 48 3.77 2.81 -10.18
C ARG A 48 4.34 3.42 -11.44
N PRO A 49 4.00 2.88 -12.59
CA PRO A 49 4.47 3.38 -13.89
C PRO A 49 4.02 4.82 -14.18
N GLU A 50 3.03 5.33 -13.43
CA GLU A 50 2.57 6.71 -13.52
C GLU A 50 3.64 7.73 -13.09
N PHE A 51 4.42 7.40 -12.06
CA PHE A 51 5.36 8.36 -11.47
C PHE A 51 6.42 8.89 -12.45
N PRO A 52 7.17 8.06 -13.19
CA PRO A 52 8.11 8.54 -14.19
C PRO A 52 7.45 9.37 -15.31
N LEU A 53 6.20 9.03 -15.66
CA LEU A 53 5.44 9.80 -16.67
C LEU A 53 5.08 11.18 -16.14
N LEU A 54 4.65 11.30 -14.89
CA LEU A 54 4.34 12.57 -14.26
C LEU A 54 5.59 13.43 -14.09
N LEU A 55 6.72 12.85 -13.67
CA LEU A 55 8.00 13.57 -13.59
C LEU A 55 8.44 14.10 -14.94
N LYS A 56 8.34 13.28 -15.98
CA LYS A 56 8.65 13.74 -17.34
C LYS A 56 7.72 14.88 -17.77
N ALA A 57 6.43 14.76 -17.52
CA ALA A 57 5.45 15.80 -17.83
C ALA A 57 5.74 17.11 -17.07
N ALA A 58 6.17 17.05 -15.81
CA ALA A 58 6.61 18.21 -15.06
C ALA A 58 7.84 18.89 -15.73
N LYS A 59 8.85 18.12 -16.10
CA LYS A 59 10.04 18.61 -16.82
C LYS A 59 9.71 19.20 -18.19
N ASP A 60 8.72 18.64 -18.88
CA ASP A 60 8.25 19.12 -20.18
C ASP A 60 7.34 20.37 -20.06
N GLY A 61 7.09 20.89 -18.84
CA GLY A 61 6.29 22.08 -18.60
C GLY A 61 4.78 21.88 -18.78
N MET A 62 4.30 20.64 -18.64
CA MET A 62 2.87 20.34 -18.79
C MET A 62 2.05 20.67 -17.54
N PHE A 63 2.70 20.92 -16.39
CA PHE A 63 2.06 21.24 -15.13
C PHE A 63 2.36 22.66 -14.67
N ALA A 64 1.44 23.23 -13.93
CA ALA A 64 1.60 24.53 -13.30
C ALA A 64 2.50 24.43 -12.08
N ASP A 65 3.39 25.42 -11.91
CA ASP A 65 4.12 25.58 -10.66
C ASP A 65 3.19 26.07 -9.55
N VAL A 66 3.03 25.28 -8.50
CA VAL A 66 2.16 25.58 -7.37
C VAL A 66 2.93 26.09 -6.13
N SER A 67 4.23 26.38 -6.24
CA SER A 67 5.09 26.82 -5.14
C SER A 67 4.48 27.97 -4.33
N GLU A 68 4.08 29.05 -5.01
CA GLU A 68 3.50 30.21 -4.35
C GLU A 68 2.09 29.94 -3.79
N TYR A 69 1.32 29.07 -4.43
CA TYR A 69 0.00 28.68 -3.93
C TYR A 69 0.13 27.83 -2.67
N MET A 70 1.06 26.88 -2.67
CA MET A 70 1.36 26.05 -1.49
C MET A 70 1.81 26.92 -0.31
N LYS A 71 2.76 27.81 -0.54
CA LYS A 71 3.33 28.70 0.47
C LYS A 71 2.29 29.62 1.14
N ASN A 72 1.26 30.00 0.39
CA ASN A 72 0.18 30.86 0.86
C ASN A 72 -1.08 30.10 1.25
N GLY A 73 -1.10 28.77 1.13
CA GLY A 73 -2.23 27.93 1.48
C GLY A 73 -2.54 27.91 2.98
N LYS A 74 -3.79 27.60 3.34
CA LYS A 74 -4.22 27.52 4.74
C LYS A 74 -3.67 26.27 5.45
N VAL A 75 -3.62 25.17 4.73
CA VAL A 75 -3.17 23.88 5.22
C VAL A 75 -1.78 23.56 4.69
N TYR A 76 -1.59 23.73 3.38
CA TYR A 76 -0.35 23.34 2.72
C TYR A 76 0.83 24.25 3.01
N SER A 77 0.63 25.47 3.54
CA SER A 77 1.74 26.35 3.88
C SER A 77 2.73 25.74 4.88
N LYS A 78 2.25 24.95 5.83
CA LYS A 78 3.12 24.26 6.78
C LYS A 78 4.05 23.24 6.13
N TYR A 79 3.63 22.64 5.03
CA TYR A 79 4.43 21.66 4.28
C TYR A 79 5.46 22.31 3.35
N TYR A 80 5.39 23.63 3.19
CA TYR A 80 6.44 24.42 2.57
C TYR A 80 7.58 24.73 3.53
N GLU A 81 7.36 24.56 4.83
CA GLU A 81 8.36 24.77 5.86
C GLU A 81 9.22 23.50 6.02
N GLU A 82 10.52 23.71 6.28
CA GLU A 82 11.47 22.60 6.48
C GLU A 82 11.05 21.70 7.65
N GLY A 83 11.10 20.41 7.44
CA GLY A 83 10.87 19.39 8.47
C GLY A 83 9.42 18.91 8.63
N TYR A 84 8.47 19.47 7.90
CA TYR A 84 7.07 18.97 7.93
C TYR A 84 6.79 17.88 6.89
N LEU A 85 7.50 17.89 5.78
CA LEU A 85 7.43 16.79 4.84
C LEU A 85 8.43 15.72 5.25
N PRO A 86 8.04 14.45 5.05
CA PRO A 86 9.01 13.37 5.03
C PRO A 86 10.14 13.67 4.05
N GLN A 87 11.36 13.34 4.41
CA GLN A 87 12.52 13.73 3.60
C GLN A 87 12.49 13.15 2.19
N ASP A 88 12.06 11.89 2.04
CA ASP A 88 11.90 11.29 0.72
C ASP A 88 10.81 11.96 -0.11
N THR A 89 9.69 12.36 0.50
CA THR A 89 8.64 13.14 -0.16
C THR A 89 9.16 14.51 -0.56
N HIS A 90 9.87 15.15 0.35
CA HIS A 90 10.47 16.45 0.10
C HIS A 90 11.40 16.40 -1.12
N ASP A 91 12.38 15.50 -1.10
CA ASP A 91 13.46 15.49 -2.08
C ASP A 91 13.06 14.80 -3.39
N ASN A 92 12.19 13.78 -3.33
CA ASN A 92 11.89 12.95 -4.49
C ASN A 92 10.57 13.29 -5.19
N ILE A 93 9.68 14.05 -4.54
CA ILE A 93 8.36 14.36 -5.12
C ILE A 93 8.13 15.87 -5.19
N VAL A 94 8.18 16.58 -4.06
CA VAL A 94 7.69 17.96 -3.96
C VAL A 94 8.77 18.97 -4.32
N PHE A 95 9.94 18.92 -3.69
CA PHE A 95 11.04 19.89 -3.84
C PHE A 95 12.26 19.25 -4.50
N ARG A 96 12.05 18.67 -5.65
CA ARG A 96 13.11 18.00 -6.40
C ARG A 96 14.15 18.98 -6.91
N ASP A 97 15.42 18.66 -6.76
CA ASP A 97 16.55 19.47 -7.26
C ASP A 97 16.58 19.59 -8.79
N ASP A 98 15.95 18.64 -9.50
CA ASP A 98 15.89 18.64 -10.98
C ASP A 98 14.66 19.36 -11.55
N LEU A 99 13.89 20.04 -10.70
CA LEU A 99 12.75 20.90 -11.04
C LEU A 99 12.93 22.30 -10.45
N ASP A 100 12.47 23.34 -11.15
CA ASP A 100 12.58 24.73 -10.74
C ASP A 100 11.39 25.25 -9.92
N GLY A 101 10.46 24.37 -9.55
CA GLY A 101 9.26 24.68 -8.78
C GLY A 101 8.59 23.43 -8.23
N VAL A 102 7.41 23.59 -7.64
CA VAL A 102 6.56 22.50 -7.17
C VAL A 102 5.51 22.19 -8.21
N TYR A 103 5.64 21.07 -8.87
CA TYR A 103 4.72 20.61 -9.94
C TYR A 103 3.89 19.41 -9.53
N LEU A 104 4.40 18.63 -8.57
CA LEU A 104 3.75 17.48 -7.98
C LEU A 104 3.69 17.67 -6.48
N TRP A 105 2.54 17.41 -5.86
CA TRP A 105 2.44 17.45 -4.40
C TRP A 105 1.59 16.30 -3.89
N GLN A 106 1.84 15.93 -2.65
CA GLN A 106 1.12 14.84 -2.03
C GLN A 106 -0.12 15.32 -1.29
N MET A 107 -1.07 14.42 -1.23
CA MET A 107 -2.36 14.62 -0.59
C MET A 107 -2.40 13.97 0.79
N ASN A 108 -1.71 12.87 0.94
CA ASN A 108 -1.60 12.13 2.19
C ASN A 108 -0.22 12.37 2.79
N ILE A 109 -0.15 13.25 3.75
CA ILE A 109 1.08 13.58 4.45
C ILE A 109 0.94 13.13 5.88
N ASP A 110 1.68 12.10 6.26
CA ASP A 110 1.75 11.64 7.64
C ASP A 110 2.65 12.60 8.44
N GLU A 111 2.25 12.94 9.65
CA GLU A 111 3.14 13.62 10.57
C GLU A 111 4.21 12.67 11.07
N ILE A 112 5.44 13.16 11.13
CA ILE A 112 6.60 12.39 11.52
C ILE A 112 7.00 12.75 12.93
N ASP A 113 7.11 11.78 13.80
CA ASP A 113 7.84 11.92 15.04
C ASP A 113 9.20 11.21 14.94
N ARG A 114 10.22 11.88 14.50
CA ARG A 114 11.58 11.36 14.28
C ARG A 114 12.28 10.92 15.57
N SER A 115 11.64 11.07 16.74
CA SER A 115 12.23 10.71 18.04
C SER A 115 12.06 9.23 18.38
N LEU A 116 11.18 8.50 17.69
CA LEU A 116 10.93 7.09 17.96
C LEU A 116 11.77 6.21 17.04
N GLU A 117 12.38 5.20 17.59
CA GLU A 117 13.06 4.12 16.84
C GLU A 117 12.06 3.10 16.29
N TYR A 118 10.91 2.97 16.97
CA TYR A 118 9.83 2.06 16.63
C TYR A 118 8.49 2.77 16.70
N VAL A 119 7.59 2.40 15.79
CA VAL A 119 6.20 2.84 15.84
C VAL A 119 5.35 1.68 16.34
N PRO A 120 4.73 1.80 17.53
CA PRO A 120 3.73 0.82 17.92
C PRO A 120 2.56 0.88 16.95
N GLU A 121 2.06 -0.26 16.52
CA GLU A 121 0.82 -0.30 15.75
C GLU A 121 -0.36 -0.08 16.69
N ASP A 122 -1.09 0.99 16.43
CA ASP A 122 -2.33 1.30 17.15
C ASP A 122 -3.50 0.47 16.64
N GLU A 123 -3.36 -0.08 15.40
CA GLU A 123 -4.39 -0.84 14.72
C GLU A 123 -3.77 -1.97 13.89
N TYR A 124 -4.46 -3.11 13.85
CA TYR A 124 -4.09 -4.23 12.99
C TYR A 124 -4.77 -4.06 11.64
N VAL A 125 -4.00 -3.70 10.63
CA VAL A 125 -4.54 -3.40 9.30
C VAL A 125 -4.66 -4.65 8.43
N GLY A 126 -3.67 -5.53 8.45
CA GLY A 126 -3.66 -6.72 7.61
C GLY A 126 -2.64 -7.75 8.08
N GLY A 127 -2.76 -8.94 7.54
CA GLY A 127 -1.88 -10.06 7.84
C GLY A 127 -2.46 -11.38 7.38
N MET A 128 -1.91 -12.47 7.92
CA MET A 128 -2.48 -13.79 7.75
C MET A 128 -3.74 -13.97 8.60
N TYR A 129 -4.73 -14.66 8.05
CA TYR A 129 -5.92 -15.09 8.78
C TYR A 129 -6.16 -16.57 8.60
N ILE A 130 -6.64 -17.24 9.65
CA ILE A 130 -6.97 -18.67 9.67
C ILE A 130 -8.45 -18.86 9.98
N GLN A 131 -9.08 -19.90 9.41
CA GLN A 131 -10.46 -20.25 9.71
C GLN A 131 -10.66 -20.55 11.20
N SER A 132 -11.62 -19.88 11.85
CA SER A 132 -11.95 -20.05 13.28
C SER A 132 -12.30 -21.49 13.63
N ALA A 133 -13.06 -22.17 12.77
CA ALA A 133 -13.45 -23.57 12.96
C ALA A 133 -12.23 -24.51 13.02
N ILE A 134 -11.19 -24.25 12.24
CA ILE A 134 -9.95 -25.04 12.26
C ILE A 134 -9.17 -24.78 13.55
N VAL A 135 -9.12 -23.52 13.99
CA VAL A 135 -8.49 -23.14 15.27
C VAL A 135 -9.14 -23.86 16.45
N GLU A 136 -10.48 -23.89 16.46
CA GLU A 136 -11.26 -24.59 17.51
C GLU A 136 -11.02 -26.10 17.48
N ASP A 137 -11.07 -26.72 16.30
CA ASP A 137 -10.89 -28.17 16.15
C ASP A 137 -9.48 -28.62 16.55
N LEU A 138 -8.45 -27.86 16.16
CA LEU A 138 -7.06 -28.13 16.53
C LEU A 138 -6.73 -27.73 17.96
N GLY A 139 -7.58 -26.94 18.63
CA GLY A 139 -7.36 -26.46 20.00
C GLY A 139 -6.08 -25.64 20.16
N ILE A 140 -5.77 -24.80 19.16
CA ILE A 140 -4.56 -23.97 19.12
C ILE A 140 -4.87 -22.51 19.47
N ASP A 141 -3.85 -21.79 19.96
CA ASP A 141 -3.88 -20.33 20.00
C ASP A 141 -3.10 -19.79 18.78
N PRO A 142 -3.75 -19.13 17.81
CA PRO A 142 -3.08 -18.64 16.62
C PRO A 142 -2.02 -17.56 16.92
N ARG A 143 -2.07 -16.93 18.11
CA ARG A 143 -1.08 -15.95 18.57
C ARG A 143 0.25 -16.56 18.98
N GLU A 144 0.27 -17.86 19.28
CA GLU A 144 1.48 -18.61 19.66
C GLU A 144 2.27 -19.14 18.46
N ILE A 145 1.74 -18.97 17.25
CA ILE A 145 2.44 -19.32 16.02
C ILE A 145 3.37 -18.16 15.65
N LYS A 146 4.65 -18.28 16.00
CA LYS A 146 5.64 -17.21 15.90
C LYS A 146 6.82 -17.52 14.97
N THR A 147 7.06 -18.80 14.67
CA THR A 147 8.20 -19.17 13.85
C THR A 147 7.78 -19.90 12.58
N GLN A 148 8.63 -19.91 11.57
CA GLN A 148 8.40 -20.66 10.33
C GLN A 148 8.20 -22.16 10.60
N ASP A 149 8.93 -22.73 11.57
CA ASP A 149 8.76 -24.15 11.93
C ASP A 149 7.38 -24.41 12.55
N GLN A 150 6.93 -23.55 13.46
CA GLN A 150 5.58 -23.66 14.04
C GLN A 150 4.51 -23.48 12.96
N PHE A 151 4.71 -22.56 12.03
CA PHE A 151 3.80 -22.36 10.93
C PHE A 151 3.76 -23.57 9.99
N TYR A 152 4.91 -24.13 9.66
CA TYR A 152 4.99 -25.37 8.89
C TYR A 152 4.25 -26.52 9.59
N ASP A 153 4.50 -26.74 10.89
CA ASP A 153 3.83 -27.78 11.67
C ASP A 153 2.30 -27.58 11.71
N LEU A 154 1.83 -26.32 11.74
CA LEU A 154 0.41 -25.99 11.65
C LEU A 154 -0.15 -26.39 10.28
N LEU A 155 0.54 -26.07 9.18
CA LEU A 155 0.10 -26.45 7.83
C LEU A 155 0.00 -27.98 7.67
N VAL A 156 0.96 -28.72 8.23
CA VAL A 156 0.92 -30.20 8.25
C VAL A 156 -0.30 -30.71 9.01
N LYS A 157 -0.58 -30.18 10.20
CA LYS A 157 -1.76 -30.57 11.00
C LYS A 157 -3.06 -30.28 10.26
N ILE A 158 -3.16 -29.13 9.58
CA ILE A 158 -4.33 -28.76 8.77
C ILE A 158 -4.53 -29.80 7.65
N LYS A 159 -3.46 -30.15 6.92
CA LYS A 159 -3.51 -31.15 5.86
C LYS A 159 -3.95 -32.52 6.41
N GLU A 160 -3.39 -32.96 7.52
CA GLU A 160 -3.73 -34.23 8.19
C GLU A 160 -5.18 -34.25 8.71
N GLY A 161 -5.72 -33.09 9.08
CA GLY A 161 -7.11 -32.93 9.52
C GLY A 161 -8.14 -33.21 8.44
N GLY A 162 -7.77 -33.11 7.16
CA GLY A 162 -8.62 -33.45 6.03
C GLY A 162 -9.89 -32.59 5.92
N TYR A 163 -9.76 -31.32 6.24
CA TYR A 163 -10.87 -30.36 6.21
C TYR A 163 -11.47 -30.21 4.82
N LYS A 164 -12.73 -29.82 4.77
CA LYS A 164 -13.49 -29.62 3.54
C LYS A 164 -14.00 -28.19 3.43
N ASP A 165 -13.99 -27.68 2.21
CA ASP A 165 -14.62 -26.39 1.88
C ASP A 165 -16.16 -26.51 1.85
N ASP A 166 -16.84 -25.40 1.61
CA ASP A 166 -18.31 -25.32 1.57
C ASP A 166 -18.93 -26.18 0.47
N ASN A 167 -18.13 -26.59 -0.51
CA ASN A 167 -18.53 -27.45 -1.63
C ASN A 167 -18.14 -28.92 -1.43
N GLY A 168 -17.47 -29.25 -0.32
CA GLY A 168 -17.02 -30.61 0.00
C GLY A 168 -15.67 -30.99 -0.64
N ASN A 169 -14.93 -30.07 -1.23
CA ASN A 169 -13.58 -30.30 -1.73
C ASN A 169 -12.56 -30.26 -0.59
N ASP A 170 -11.37 -30.80 -0.83
CA ASP A 170 -10.27 -30.69 0.12
C ASP A 170 -9.80 -29.23 0.25
N VAL A 171 -9.54 -28.81 1.50
CA VAL A 171 -9.03 -27.49 1.80
C VAL A 171 -7.52 -27.48 1.65
N TYR A 172 -6.98 -26.48 0.96
CA TYR A 172 -5.55 -26.21 0.96
C TYR A 172 -5.15 -25.59 2.31
N PRO A 173 -4.06 -26.05 2.95
CA PRO A 173 -3.60 -25.45 4.20
C PRO A 173 -3.30 -23.96 4.07
N LEU A 174 -2.63 -23.55 2.97
CA LEU A 174 -2.25 -22.17 2.69
C LEU A 174 -2.77 -21.72 1.33
N GLY A 175 -3.60 -20.71 1.32
CA GLY A 175 -4.11 -20.02 0.15
C GLY A 175 -3.40 -18.70 -0.15
N PRO A 176 -3.70 -18.09 -1.29
CA PRO A 176 -3.08 -16.86 -1.75
C PRO A 176 -3.52 -15.64 -0.93
N LYS A 177 -2.98 -14.49 -1.29
CA LYS A 177 -3.48 -13.18 -0.92
C LYS A 177 -4.91 -13.00 -1.42
N TYR A 178 -5.75 -12.33 -0.63
CA TYR A 178 -7.17 -12.10 -0.97
C TYR A 178 -7.37 -11.37 -2.31
N TRP A 179 -6.46 -10.45 -2.64
CA TRP A 179 -6.50 -9.66 -3.88
C TRP A 179 -5.78 -10.30 -5.07
N GLY A 180 -5.39 -11.54 -4.97
CA GLY A 180 -4.77 -12.27 -6.07
C GLY A 180 -3.39 -12.81 -5.74
N GLY A 181 -2.92 -13.73 -6.55
CA GLY A 181 -1.63 -14.35 -6.40
C GLY A 181 -0.49 -13.36 -6.70
N SER A 182 0.47 -13.26 -5.80
CA SER A 182 1.69 -12.50 -6.02
C SER A 182 2.79 -12.97 -5.08
N VAL A 183 4.03 -12.57 -5.37
CA VAL A 183 5.17 -12.84 -4.48
C VAL A 183 5.04 -12.00 -3.19
N ASP A 184 4.37 -10.85 -3.24
CA ASP A 184 4.10 -10.01 -2.06
C ASP A 184 3.33 -10.76 -0.96
N ALA A 185 2.48 -11.72 -1.32
CA ALA A 185 1.76 -12.54 -0.36
C ALA A 185 2.68 -13.31 0.61
N LEU A 186 3.97 -13.40 0.30
CA LEU A 186 4.96 -14.02 1.17
C LEU A 186 5.44 -13.11 2.31
N GLN A 187 5.11 -11.82 2.32
CA GLN A 187 5.59 -10.87 3.33
C GLN A 187 5.30 -11.30 4.77
N TYR A 188 4.15 -11.94 5.01
CA TYR A 188 3.76 -12.43 6.34
C TYR A 188 4.17 -13.88 6.60
N ILE A 189 4.47 -14.64 5.54
CA ILE A 189 4.87 -16.06 5.63
C ILE A 189 6.38 -16.20 5.84
N THR A 190 7.12 -15.32 5.19
CA THR A 190 8.58 -15.26 5.25
C THR A 190 9.05 -13.85 5.59
N PRO A 191 8.72 -13.31 6.79
CA PRO A 191 9.10 -11.95 7.16
C PRO A 191 10.62 -11.77 7.15
N GLY A 192 11.06 -10.63 6.64
CA GLY A 192 12.48 -10.26 6.63
C GLY A 192 13.31 -10.82 5.47
N TYR A 193 12.75 -11.68 4.63
CA TYR A 193 13.45 -12.11 3.41
C TYR A 193 13.36 -11.07 2.29
N ARG A 194 12.30 -10.24 2.30
CA ARG A 194 12.19 -9.03 1.49
C ARG A 194 12.11 -7.86 2.47
N TRP A 195 13.25 -7.35 2.87
CA TRP A 195 13.27 -6.35 3.93
C TRP A 195 12.94 -4.96 3.43
N GLY A 196 11.81 -4.47 3.84
CA GLY A 196 11.48 -3.08 4.11
C GLY A 196 11.70 -2.07 3.01
N VAL A 197 12.10 -2.57 1.89
CA VAL A 197 12.40 -1.75 0.75
C VAL A 197 11.42 -2.17 -0.31
N SER A 198 10.73 -1.23 -0.86
CA SER A 198 9.92 -1.51 -2.02
C SER A 198 10.81 -2.10 -3.10
N ASP A 199 10.21 -2.87 -3.96
CA ASP A 199 10.79 -3.18 -5.24
C ASP A 199 12.04 -4.02 -5.21
N ASP A 200 12.05 -5.05 -4.38
CA ASP A 200 13.09 -6.06 -4.40
C ASP A 200 14.49 -5.60 -3.98
N TYR A 201 14.60 -4.47 -3.27
CA TYR A 201 15.88 -4.00 -2.74
C TYR A 201 15.90 -4.01 -1.22
N ASN A 202 17.04 -4.38 -0.66
CA ASN A 202 17.33 -4.31 0.77
C ASN A 202 18.38 -3.25 1.05
N VAL A 203 18.25 -2.58 2.20
CA VAL A 203 19.29 -1.70 2.74
C VAL A 203 19.73 -2.30 4.06
N ASP A 204 21.01 -2.58 4.21
CA ASP A 204 21.56 -3.09 5.47
C ASP A 204 21.87 -1.96 6.47
N GLU A 205 22.30 -2.34 7.68
CA GLU A 205 22.62 -1.40 8.75
C GLU A 205 23.77 -0.44 8.39
N ASP A 206 24.61 -0.85 7.45
CA ASP A 206 25.73 -0.04 6.93
C ASP A 206 25.31 0.87 5.77
N GLY A 207 24.01 0.86 5.39
CA GLY A 207 23.45 1.63 4.29
C GLY A 207 23.76 1.06 2.90
N LYS A 208 24.16 -0.22 2.83
CA LYS A 208 24.39 -0.88 1.54
C LYS A 208 23.09 -1.38 0.96
N VAL A 209 22.93 -1.12 -0.33
CA VAL A 209 21.76 -1.51 -1.10
C VAL A 209 22.05 -2.77 -1.88
N LYS A 210 21.16 -3.73 -1.82
CA LYS A 210 21.22 -4.98 -2.59
C LYS A 210 19.85 -5.37 -3.11
N HIS A 211 19.82 -5.80 -4.37
CA HIS A 211 18.65 -6.51 -4.87
C HIS A 211 18.46 -7.82 -4.11
N VAL A 212 17.21 -8.21 -3.77
CA VAL A 212 16.93 -9.42 -2.98
C VAL A 212 17.52 -10.69 -3.61
N ALA A 213 17.58 -10.77 -4.94
CA ALA A 213 18.18 -11.87 -5.66
C ALA A 213 19.69 -12.04 -5.39
N GLU A 214 20.39 -10.99 -4.94
CA GLU A 214 21.82 -11.01 -4.64
C GLU A 214 22.11 -11.41 -3.21
N THR A 215 21.08 -11.48 -2.36
CA THR A 215 21.22 -11.90 -0.96
C THR A 215 21.35 -13.41 -0.84
N ASP A 216 22.01 -13.88 0.22
CA ASP A 216 22.18 -15.33 0.43
C ASP A 216 20.89 -16.00 0.90
N TYR A 217 20.01 -15.28 1.63
CA TYR A 217 18.76 -15.82 2.13
C TYR A 217 17.66 -15.98 1.07
N VAL A 218 17.88 -15.53 -0.16
CA VAL A 218 16.96 -15.83 -1.27
C VAL A 218 16.77 -17.34 -1.47
N TYR A 219 17.85 -18.11 -1.28
CA TYR A 219 17.79 -19.56 -1.37
C TYR A 219 16.97 -20.19 -0.25
N ASP A 220 17.09 -19.67 0.96
CA ASP A 220 16.32 -20.17 2.11
C ASP A 220 14.83 -19.95 1.90
N GLN A 221 14.45 -18.74 1.44
CA GLN A 221 13.07 -18.42 1.10
C GLN A 221 12.53 -19.33 0.00
N ILE A 222 13.24 -19.44 -1.12
CA ILE A 222 12.83 -20.30 -2.24
C ILE A 222 12.68 -21.75 -1.79
N ASN A 223 13.64 -22.29 -1.04
CA ASN A 223 13.61 -23.66 -0.56
C ASN A 223 12.45 -23.92 0.42
N TYR A 224 12.14 -22.95 1.27
CA TYR A 224 10.99 -23.04 2.15
C TYR A 224 9.67 -23.10 1.35
N VAL A 225 9.49 -22.19 0.41
CA VAL A 225 8.29 -22.17 -0.46
C VAL A 225 8.19 -23.46 -1.31
N ARG A 226 9.30 -23.92 -1.89
CA ARG A 226 9.36 -25.21 -2.62
C ARG A 226 8.90 -26.38 -1.74
N LYS A 227 9.34 -26.43 -0.50
CA LYS A 227 8.93 -27.46 0.45
C LYS A 227 7.41 -27.43 0.65
N LEU A 228 6.84 -26.25 0.86
CA LEU A 228 5.39 -26.10 1.02
C LEU A 228 4.61 -26.58 -0.22
N LEU A 229 5.09 -26.24 -1.42
CA LEU A 229 4.48 -26.67 -2.68
C LEU A 229 4.63 -28.17 -2.91
N GLN A 230 5.81 -28.73 -2.69
CA GLN A 230 6.09 -30.16 -2.90
C GLN A 230 5.34 -31.08 -1.94
N GLU A 231 5.01 -30.56 -0.77
CA GLU A 231 4.26 -31.29 0.24
C GLU A 231 2.74 -30.95 0.21
N ASP A 232 2.25 -30.31 -0.84
CA ASP A 232 0.84 -29.86 -1.01
C ASP A 232 0.32 -29.10 0.23
N LEU A 233 1.15 -28.31 0.86
CA LEU A 233 0.81 -27.44 1.99
C LEU A 233 0.40 -26.04 1.53
N MET A 234 0.76 -25.66 0.32
CA MET A 234 0.43 -24.41 -0.33
C MET A 234 -0.36 -24.68 -1.61
N ASN A 235 -1.35 -23.85 -1.89
CA ASN A 235 -2.11 -23.94 -3.13
C ASN A 235 -1.17 -23.75 -4.34
N PRO A 236 -1.16 -24.64 -5.33
CA PRO A 236 -0.24 -24.54 -6.47
C PRO A 236 -0.50 -23.31 -7.35
N GLU A 237 -1.71 -22.73 -7.29
CA GLU A 237 -2.06 -21.48 -7.97
C GLU A 237 -1.76 -20.23 -7.14
N PHE A 238 -1.07 -20.37 -5.99
CA PHE A 238 -0.79 -19.30 -5.02
C PHE A 238 -0.25 -18.01 -5.66
N PHE A 239 0.60 -18.12 -6.66
CA PHE A 239 1.22 -16.97 -7.33
C PHE A 239 0.49 -16.50 -8.59
N THR A 240 -0.48 -17.26 -9.07
CA THR A 240 -1.07 -17.04 -10.42
C THR A 240 -2.57 -16.80 -10.41
N MET A 241 -3.23 -16.91 -9.25
CA MET A 241 -4.66 -16.60 -9.16
C MET A 241 -4.89 -15.12 -9.44
N ASP A 242 -5.88 -14.82 -10.27
CA ASP A 242 -6.42 -13.46 -10.33
C ASP A 242 -7.25 -13.13 -9.07
N SER A 243 -7.54 -11.84 -8.89
CA SER A 243 -8.25 -11.37 -7.69
C SER A 243 -9.63 -12.00 -7.52
N THR A 244 -10.37 -12.20 -8.61
CA THR A 244 -11.71 -12.81 -8.57
C THR A 244 -11.64 -14.25 -8.08
N ARG A 245 -10.68 -15.02 -8.59
CA ARG A 245 -10.47 -16.40 -8.19
C ARG A 245 -9.97 -16.53 -6.76
N ALA A 246 -9.05 -15.66 -6.34
CA ALA A 246 -8.52 -15.66 -4.98
C ALA A 246 -9.62 -15.32 -3.95
N GLN A 247 -10.48 -14.36 -4.25
CA GLN A 247 -11.65 -14.03 -3.43
C GLN A 247 -12.65 -15.19 -3.36
N GLU A 248 -12.97 -15.82 -4.50
CA GLU A 248 -13.85 -17.00 -4.54
C GLU A 248 -13.31 -18.15 -3.68
N VAL A 249 -12.01 -18.44 -3.78
CA VAL A 249 -11.33 -19.48 -2.98
C VAL A 249 -11.42 -19.17 -1.48
N SER A 250 -11.25 -17.91 -1.11
CA SER A 250 -11.35 -17.48 0.28
C SER A 250 -12.79 -17.51 0.78
N GLN A 251 -13.76 -17.01 0.01
CA GLN A 251 -15.18 -16.95 0.36
C GLN A 251 -15.81 -18.35 0.51
N ASN A 252 -15.34 -19.33 -0.24
CA ASN A 252 -15.81 -20.73 -0.17
C ASN A 252 -15.02 -21.57 0.86
N HIS A 253 -14.19 -20.96 1.69
CA HIS A 253 -13.33 -21.65 2.67
C HIS A 253 -12.42 -22.72 2.07
N ASN A 254 -12.02 -22.57 0.79
CA ASN A 254 -11.17 -23.54 0.10
C ASN A 254 -9.69 -23.47 0.54
N SER A 255 -9.32 -22.45 1.30
CA SER A 255 -8.02 -22.31 1.97
C SER A 255 -8.22 -22.19 3.47
N ALA A 256 -7.43 -22.90 4.26
CA ALA A 256 -7.48 -22.81 5.72
C ALA A 256 -6.89 -21.51 6.22
N ILE A 257 -5.84 -21.03 5.54
CA ILE A 257 -5.15 -19.78 5.83
C ILE A 257 -5.15 -18.92 4.57
N ILE A 258 -5.51 -17.64 4.71
CA ILE A 258 -5.31 -16.60 3.71
C ILE A 258 -3.98 -15.93 4.02
N ALA A 259 -3.07 -15.89 3.03
CA ALA A 259 -1.71 -15.42 3.22
C ALA A 259 -1.60 -13.93 3.56
N ASP A 260 -2.51 -13.13 2.99
CA ASP A 260 -2.57 -11.68 3.18
C ASP A 260 -3.99 -11.19 2.90
N VAL A 261 -4.60 -10.58 3.90
CA VAL A 261 -5.93 -9.97 3.80
C VAL A 261 -6.03 -8.83 4.81
N HIS A 262 -6.67 -7.74 4.42
CA HIS A 262 -6.89 -6.62 5.32
C HIS A 262 -8.18 -6.81 6.13
N ASN A 263 -8.18 -6.31 7.35
CA ASN A 263 -9.32 -6.43 8.27
C ASN A 263 -10.57 -5.66 7.81
N TYR A 264 -10.44 -4.78 6.83
CA TYR A 264 -11.57 -4.06 6.21
C TYR A 264 -12.15 -4.77 4.99
N GLU A 265 -11.59 -5.89 4.58
CA GLU A 265 -12.15 -6.68 3.47
C GLU A 265 -13.43 -7.39 3.90
N GLU A 266 -14.38 -7.54 2.96
CA GLU A 266 -15.71 -8.10 3.24
C GLU A 266 -15.67 -9.46 3.93
N ILE A 267 -14.69 -10.30 3.60
CA ILE A 267 -14.54 -11.64 4.17
C ILE A 267 -14.16 -11.60 5.65
N ILE A 268 -13.48 -10.54 6.09
CA ILE A 268 -13.04 -10.38 7.49
C ILE A 268 -14.02 -9.48 8.25
N TYR A 269 -14.51 -8.45 7.55
CA TYR A 269 -15.40 -7.46 8.13
C TYR A 269 -16.73 -8.07 8.57
N GLY A 270 -17.01 -8.00 9.89
CA GLY A 270 -18.26 -8.55 10.44
C GLY A 270 -18.37 -10.08 10.44
N SER A 271 -17.36 -10.80 9.96
CA SER A 271 -17.29 -12.25 10.00
C SER A 271 -16.58 -12.75 11.26
N GLU A 272 -17.10 -13.83 11.84
CA GLU A 272 -16.43 -14.58 12.91
C GLU A 272 -15.72 -15.84 12.36
N ASP A 273 -15.77 -16.06 11.04
CA ASP A 273 -15.23 -17.26 10.40
C ASP A 273 -13.70 -17.23 10.33
N TRP A 274 -13.10 -16.05 10.49
CA TRP A 274 -11.67 -15.84 10.37
C TRP A 274 -11.09 -15.11 11.58
N VAL A 275 -9.94 -15.56 12.02
CA VAL A 275 -9.14 -14.90 13.08
C VAL A 275 -7.72 -14.65 12.61
N PRO A 276 -7.05 -13.57 13.08
CA PRO A 276 -5.66 -13.31 12.75
C PRO A 276 -4.75 -14.46 13.16
N LEU A 277 -3.69 -14.68 12.40
CA LEU A 277 -2.66 -15.68 12.65
C LEU A 277 -1.28 -15.02 12.71
N GLY A 278 -0.53 -15.31 13.73
CA GLY A 278 0.80 -14.77 13.92
C GLY A 278 0.81 -13.49 14.78
N PRO A 279 1.57 -12.45 14.42
CA PRO A 279 2.54 -12.42 13.31
C PRO A 279 3.73 -13.37 13.53
N LEU A 280 4.33 -13.84 12.44
CA LEU A 280 5.57 -14.60 12.51
C LEU A 280 6.73 -13.65 12.80
N ASN A 281 7.73 -14.16 13.49
CA ASN A 281 8.99 -13.46 13.64
C ASN A 281 9.73 -13.40 12.29
N ASP A 282 10.53 -12.37 12.11
CA ASP A 282 11.42 -12.25 10.95
C ASP A 282 12.57 -13.28 10.99
N ILE A 283 13.40 -13.27 9.94
CA ILE A 283 14.55 -14.20 9.84
C ILE A 283 15.59 -13.99 10.93
N GLN A 284 15.55 -12.89 11.67
CA GLN A 284 16.43 -12.62 12.82
C GLN A 284 15.81 -13.07 14.15
N GLY A 285 14.57 -13.52 14.13
CA GLY A 285 13.82 -13.94 15.30
C GLY A 285 13.09 -12.81 16.03
N ASP A 286 13.02 -11.64 15.42
CA ASP A 286 12.34 -10.47 15.94
C ASP A 286 10.88 -10.38 15.46
N ASN A 287 9.99 -9.92 16.32
CA ASN A 287 8.62 -9.57 15.95
C ASN A 287 8.57 -8.10 15.54
N LYS A 288 9.12 -7.78 14.38
CA LYS A 288 9.22 -6.42 13.89
C LYS A 288 8.83 -6.36 12.43
N GLU A 289 7.88 -5.51 12.12
CA GLU A 289 7.60 -5.14 10.76
C GLU A 289 8.54 -4.02 10.33
N VAL A 290 9.20 -4.23 9.23
CA VAL A 290 10.05 -3.20 8.64
C VAL A 290 9.14 -2.25 7.88
N VAL A 291 9.07 -1.01 8.34
CA VAL A 291 8.30 0.04 7.66
C VAL A 291 9.20 0.73 6.66
N ASN A 292 8.87 0.57 5.41
CA ASN A 292 9.41 1.41 4.37
C ASN A 292 8.85 2.84 4.55
N GLY A 293 9.72 3.79 4.81
CA GLY A 293 9.36 5.19 5.04
C GLY A 293 8.91 5.97 3.84
N LYS A 294 8.21 5.34 2.93
CA LYS A 294 7.66 6.03 1.77
C LYS A 294 6.46 6.87 2.12
N SER A 295 6.42 8.03 1.51
CA SER A 295 5.20 8.80 1.48
C SER A 295 4.08 8.00 0.85
N LYS A 296 2.96 8.01 1.54
CA LYS A 296 1.79 7.27 1.12
C LYS A 296 1.05 7.99 0.00
N ARG A 297 0.51 7.21 -0.89
CA ARG A 297 -0.71 7.32 -1.69
C ARG A 297 -1.10 8.72 -2.16
N GLY A 298 -1.03 8.94 -3.43
CA GLY A 298 -1.68 10.06 -4.09
C GLY A 298 -0.79 11.27 -4.31
N CYS A 299 -0.61 11.55 -5.57
CA CYS A 299 0.06 12.73 -6.08
C CYS A 299 -0.93 13.52 -6.92
N MET A 300 -0.85 14.82 -6.85
CA MET A 300 -1.62 15.75 -7.66
C MET A 300 -0.72 16.59 -8.54
N ALA A 301 -1.26 16.92 -9.71
CA ALA A 301 -0.70 17.92 -10.59
C ALA A 301 -1.83 18.76 -11.20
N ILE A 302 -1.61 20.05 -11.38
CA ILE A 302 -2.51 20.94 -12.11
C ILE A 302 -1.92 21.17 -13.50
N SER A 303 -2.76 21.03 -14.55
CA SER A 303 -2.34 21.32 -15.91
C SER A 303 -1.86 22.77 -16.05
N ALA A 304 -0.79 22.97 -16.79
CA ALA A 304 -0.33 24.32 -17.15
C ALA A 304 -1.34 25.06 -18.05
N GLU A 305 -2.23 24.34 -18.72
CA GLU A 305 -3.30 24.87 -19.57
C GLU A 305 -4.61 25.17 -18.80
N ALA A 306 -4.65 24.86 -17.49
CA ALA A 306 -5.82 25.16 -16.66
C ALA A 306 -6.06 26.67 -16.58
N GLU A 307 -7.32 27.11 -16.73
CA GLU A 307 -7.66 28.54 -16.74
C GLU A 307 -7.35 29.25 -15.41
N ASN A 308 -7.54 28.55 -14.28
CA ASN A 308 -7.43 29.13 -12.93
C ASN A 308 -6.65 28.18 -11.98
N PRO A 309 -5.35 27.95 -12.18
CA PRO A 309 -4.59 27.01 -11.34
C PRO A 309 -4.55 27.41 -9.86
N GLU A 310 -4.52 28.71 -9.54
CA GLU A 310 -4.58 29.19 -8.15
C GLU A 310 -5.91 28.84 -7.46
N GLU A 311 -7.04 29.00 -8.14
CA GLU A 311 -8.36 28.65 -7.59
C GLU A 311 -8.50 27.11 -7.43
N ILE A 312 -7.94 26.37 -8.36
CA ILE A 312 -7.90 24.92 -8.27
C ILE A 312 -7.09 24.48 -7.05
N PHE A 313 -5.89 25.03 -6.88
CA PHE A 313 -5.08 24.71 -5.70
C PHE A 313 -5.80 25.12 -4.40
N ALA A 314 -6.36 26.32 -4.34
CA ALA A 314 -7.11 26.81 -3.18
C ALA A 314 -8.30 25.94 -2.83
N PHE A 315 -8.95 25.29 -3.82
CA PHE A 315 -9.99 24.31 -3.58
C PHE A 315 -9.46 23.08 -2.83
N PHE A 316 -8.32 22.53 -3.24
CA PHE A 316 -7.74 21.36 -2.57
C PHE A 316 -7.17 21.72 -1.20
N ASP A 317 -6.60 22.91 -1.05
CA ASP A 317 -6.17 23.42 0.24
C ASP A 317 -7.37 23.59 1.20
N TRP A 318 -8.50 24.14 0.73
CA TRP A 318 -9.74 24.19 1.52
C TRP A 318 -10.27 22.79 1.83
N LEU A 319 -10.26 21.89 0.85
CA LEU A 319 -10.73 20.52 1.04
C LEU A 319 -9.91 19.77 2.11
N SER A 320 -8.67 20.18 2.32
CA SER A 320 -7.79 19.68 3.36
C SER A 320 -8.01 20.30 4.74
N THR A 321 -8.89 21.30 4.86
CA THR A 321 -9.31 21.83 6.16
C THR A 321 -10.25 20.86 6.89
N PRO A 322 -10.41 20.98 8.23
CA PRO A 322 -11.38 20.16 8.96
C PRO A 322 -12.79 20.19 8.39
N GLU A 323 -13.25 21.35 7.91
CA GLU A 323 -14.55 21.49 7.26
C GLU A 323 -14.61 20.71 5.94
N GLY A 324 -13.63 20.92 5.07
CA GLY A 324 -13.55 20.25 3.76
C GLY A 324 -13.48 18.74 3.91
N GLN A 325 -12.65 18.27 4.83
CA GLN A 325 -12.50 16.85 5.14
C GLN A 325 -13.79 16.23 5.69
N THR A 326 -14.46 16.90 6.62
CA THR A 326 -15.72 16.42 7.17
C THR A 326 -16.74 16.23 6.05
N ILE A 327 -16.86 17.22 5.17
CA ILE A 327 -17.81 17.13 4.04
C ILE A 327 -17.42 16.02 3.06
N ALA A 328 -16.15 15.90 2.78
CA ALA A 328 -15.68 14.88 1.86
C ALA A 328 -15.89 13.46 2.40
N GLN A 329 -15.69 13.24 3.70
CA GLN A 329 -15.80 11.93 4.33
C GLN A 329 -17.23 11.59 4.77
N TYR A 330 -17.95 12.56 5.32
CA TYR A 330 -19.27 12.31 5.91
C TYR A 330 -20.43 12.79 5.02
N GLY A 331 -20.15 13.57 3.99
CA GLY A 331 -21.18 14.16 3.14
C GLY A 331 -21.73 15.46 3.69
N ALA A 332 -23.05 15.65 3.65
CA ALA A 332 -23.70 16.87 4.09
C ALA A 332 -24.36 16.71 5.46
N GLU A 333 -24.07 17.64 6.38
CA GLU A 333 -24.74 17.71 7.68
C GLU A 333 -26.26 17.78 7.51
N GLY A 334 -26.98 17.05 8.36
CA GLY A 334 -28.45 16.91 8.30
C GLY A 334 -28.92 15.93 7.21
N VAL A 335 -28.07 15.52 6.27
CA VAL A 335 -28.38 14.52 5.23
C VAL A 335 -27.78 13.18 5.60
N SER A 336 -26.46 13.09 5.63
CA SER A 336 -25.73 11.84 5.90
C SER A 336 -25.23 11.73 7.33
N TYR A 337 -24.99 12.83 8.01
CA TYR A 337 -24.52 12.87 9.39
C TYR A 337 -25.13 14.03 10.16
N ASP A 338 -25.05 14.00 11.47
CA ASP A 338 -25.32 15.10 12.38
C ASP A 338 -24.12 15.33 13.29
N MET A 339 -23.93 16.57 13.77
CA MET A 339 -22.90 16.89 14.75
C MET A 339 -23.38 16.52 16.15
N VAL A 340 -22.67 15.63 16.84
CA VAL A 340 -22.93 15.20 18.22
C VAL A 340 -21.69 15.46 19.06
N ASP A 341 -21.80 16.30 20.07
CA ASP A 341 -20.68 16.70 20.95
C ASP A 341 -19.45 17.21 20.19
N GLY A 342 -19.70 17.91 19.07
CA GLY A 342 -18.63 18.48 18.22
C GLY A 342 -17.98 17.49 17.24
N LYS A 343 -18.52 16.28 17.14
CA LYS A 343 -18.03 15.26 16.20
C LYS A 343 -19.12 14.89 15.19
N PRO A 344 -18.77 14.61 13.93
CA PRO A 344 -19.71 14.10 12.95
C PRO A 344 -20.07 12.64 13.28
N VAL A 345 -21.37 12.36 13.31
CA VAL A 345 -21.91 11.02 13.55
C VAL A 345 -22.84 10.67 12.40
N LEU A 346 -22.55 9.59 11.68
CA LEU A 346 -23.41 9.11 10.60
C LEU A 346 -24.80 8.76 11.14
N LYS A 347 -25.82 9.06 10.32
CA LYS A 347 -27.17 8.62 10.63
C LYS A 347 -27.27 7.10 10.54
N ASP A 348 -28.08 6.50 11.41
CA ASP A 348 -28.25 5.05 11.49
C ASP A 348 -28.59 4.42 10.13
N GLU A 349 -29.47 5.06 9.36
CA GLU A 349 -29.83 4.60 8.02
C GLU A 349 -28.64 4.58 7.06
N VAL A 350 -27.79 5.60 7.11
CA VAL A 350 -26.59 5.70 6.25
C VAL A 350 -25.58 4.64 6.67
N LEU A 351 -25.39 4.47 7.98
CA LEU A 351 -24.49 3.46 8.53
C LEU A 351 -24.96 2.04 8.20
N GLU A 352 -26.27 1.77 8.28
CA GLU A 352 -26.85 0.47 7.88
C GLU A 352 -26.56 0.16 6.40
N LYS A 353 -26.78 1.14 5.52
CA LYS A 353 -26.53 1.00 4.09
C LYS A 353 -25.03 0.87 3.75
N LEU A 354 -24.20 1.61 4.46
CA LEU A 354 -22.75 1.50 4.35
C LEU A 354 -22.29 0.09 4.73
N ASN A 355 -22.74 -0.43 5.88
CA ASN A 355 -22.42 -1.76 6.35
C ASN A 355 -22.96 -2.87 5.43
N ALA A 356 -24.05 -2.60 4.72
CA ALA A 356 -24.61 -3.52 3.74
C ALA A 356 -23.92 -3.45 2.36
N GLY A 357 -22.93 -2.56 2.19
CA GLY A 357 -22.26 -2.37 0.89
C GLY A 357 -23.21 -1.78 -0.19
N ASP A 358 -24.29 -1.06 0.20
CA ASP A 358 -25.23 -0.46 -0.73
C ASP A 358 -24.64 0.79 -1.39
N THR A 359 -23.69 0.59 -2.28
CA THR A 359 -22.97 1.66 -3.00
C THR A 359 -23.90 2.53 -3.84
N ASP A 360 -24.96 1.95 -4.41
CA ASP A 360 -25.94 2.70 -5.21
C ASP A 360 -26.68 3.74 -4.38
N TYR A 361 -27.10 3.37 -3.17
CA TYR A 361 -27.70 4.31 -2.23
C TYR A 361 -26.71 5.42 -1.83
N LEU A 362 -25.51 5.07 -1.45
CA LEU A 362 -24.50 6.01 -0.99
C LEU A 362 -24.10 7.01 -2.07
N ILE A 363 -23.92 6.56 -3.30
CA ILE A 363 -23.54 7.42 -4.43
C ILE A 363 -24.70 8.27 -4.92
N ASN A 364 -25.88 7.68 -5.15
CA ASN A 364 -26.98 8.32 -5.84
C ASN A 364 -27.90 9.13 -4.91
N GLU A 365 -28.12 8.63 -3.69
CA GLU A 365 -29.05 9.29 -2.75
C GLU A 365 -28.29 10.23 -1.79
N ILE A 366 -27.17 9.77 -1.24
CA ILE A 366 -26.37 10.55 -0.29
C ILE A 366 -25.37 11.45 -1.03
N GLY A 367 -24.80 10.96 -2.14
CA GLY A 367 -23.78 11.67 -2.92
C GLY A 367 -22.47 11.85 -2.17
N ALA A 368 -22.20 11.00 -1.19
CA ALA A 368 -20.98 10.97 -0.43
C ALA A 368 -20.07 9.83 -0.92
N GLY A 369 -18.80 10.13 -1.02
CA GLY A 369 -17.79 9.13 -1.28
C GLY A 369 -17.26 8.59 0.04
N PHE A 370 -17.79 7.47 0.47
CA PHE A 370 -17.20 6.73 1.58
C PHE A 370 -16.16 5.78 1.01
N GLY A 371 -15.05 5.56 1.73
CA GLY A 371 -14.02 4.61 1.32
C GLY A 371 -14.64 3.26 0.93
N GLY A 372 -14.11 2.64 -0.11
CA GLY A 372 -14.63 1.39 -0.67
C GLY A 372 -15.90 1.52 -1.54
N THR A 373 -16.51 2.69 -1.64
CA THR A 373 -17.70 2.90 -2.49
C THR A 373 -17.38 3.42 -3.90
N GLY A 374 -16.11 3.36 -4.31
CA GLY A 374 -15.66 3.78 -5.65
C GLY A 374 -15.50 5.29 -5.83
N ASN A 375 -15.59 6.09 -4.78
CA ASN A 375 -15.31 7.51 -4.84
C ASN A 375 -13.91 7.84 -4.28
N TYR A 376 -12.90 7.19 -4.82
CA TYR A 376 -11.49 7.32 -4.43
C TYR A 376 -10.96 8.75 -4.46
N PHE A 377 -11.59 9.66 -5.21
CA PHE A 377 -11.16 11.05 -5.28
C PHE A 377 -11.06 11.70 -3.89
N PHE A 378 -12.05 11.48 -3.04
CA PHE A 378 -12.05 12.04 -1.69
C PHE A 378 -11.22 11.23 -0.69
N GLU A 379 -11.01 9.95 -0.96
CA GLU A 379 -10.14 9.10 -0.15
C GLU A 379 -8.68 9.57 -0.22
N PHE A 380 -8.23 10.02 -1.39
CA PHE A 380 -6.87 10.50 -1.58
C PHE A 380 -6.61 11.94 -1.14
N VAL A 381 -7.63 12.77 -1.09
CA VAL A 381 -7.50 14.19 -0.74
C VAL A 381 -7.23 14.41 0.76
N LEU A 382 -7.36 13.41 1.62
CA LEU A 382 -7.83 13.74 2.96
C LEU A 382 -7.16 13.10 4.16
N THR A 383 -6.14 12.34 4.02
CA THR A 383 -5.60 11.69 5.21
C THR A 383 -4.30 12.28 5.67
N ASN A 384 -4.42 13.22 6.54
CA ASN A 384 -3.42 13.48 7.55
C ASN A 384 -3.86 12.73 8.82
N LYS A 385 -2.95 12.01 9.48
CA LYS A 385 -3.23 11.24 10.71
C LYS A 385 -3.92 12.09 11.78
N ASN A 386 -3.55 13.34 11.93
CA ASN A 386 -4.16 14.27 12.88
C ASN A 386 -5.62 14.62 12.58
N ASN A 387 -6.04 14.52 11.33
CA ASN A 387 -7.42 14.79 10.97
C ASN A 387 -8.32 13.57 11.20
N ILE A 388 -7.72 12.40 11.24
CA ILE A 388 -8.38 11.14 11.56
C ILE A 388 -8.79 11.09 13.02
N ASP A 389 -7.91 11.51 13.92
CA ASP A 389 -8.17 11.52 15.37
C ASP A 389 -9.31 12.48 15.77
N ASN A 390 -9.65 13.44 14.89
CA ASN A 390 -10.77 14.35 15.12
C ASN A 390 -12.15 13.74 14.81
N PHE A 391 -12.22 12.61 14.10
CA PHE A 391 -13.50 12.05 13.66
C PHE A 391 -14.09 10.99 14.62
N GLY A 392 -13.30 10.41 15.51
CA GLY A 392 -13.80 9.43 16.48
C GLY A 392 -14.25 8.10 15.88
N GLU A 393 -15.04 7.34 16.63
CA GLU A 393 -15.41 5.96 16.30
C GLU A 393 -16.36 5.81 15.09
N SER A 394 -17.05 6.86 14.68
CA SER A 394 -17.99 6.83 13.55
C SER A 394 -17.37 7.21 12.20
N ARG A 395 -16.07 7.10 12.08
CA ARG A 395 -15.32 7.44 10.89
C ARG A 395 -15.78 6.58 9.70
N PRO A 396 -16.38 7.19 8.65
CA PRO A 396 -16.59 6.48 7.41
C PRO A 396 -15.26 6.44 6.71
N GLY A 397 -14.89 5.39 6.18
CA GLY A 397 -13.70 5.39 5.36
C GLY A 397 -12.68 4.40 5.75
N ALA A 398 -12.20 4.17 6.84
CA ALA A 398 -11.45 2.96 7.05
C ALA A 398 -12.45 1.81 6.85
N ALA A 399 -12.65 1.45 5.62
CA ALA A 399 -13.59 0.50 5.13
C ALA A 399 -14.92 0.56 5.90
N ALA A 400 -15.83 1.26 5.35
CA ALA A 400 -17.19 1.19 5.83
C ALA A 400 -17.38 1.45 7.32
N GLY A 401 -16.69 2.46 7.84
CA GLY A 401 -17.08 3.04 9.11
C GLY A 401 -16.37 2.52 10.34
N GLY A 402 -16.62 3.21 11.41
CA GLY A 402 -15.97 3.10 12.70
C GLY A 402 -15.87 1.71 13.33
N SER A 403 -16.75 0.79 12.95
CA SER A 403 -16.72 -0.59 13.45
C SER A 403 -15.45 -1.35 13.03
N THR A 404 -14.94 -1.12 11.81
CA THR A 404 -13.71 -1.77 11.33
C THR A 404 -12.49 -1.22 12.05
N PHE A 405 -12.43 0.10 12.21
CA PHE A 405 -11.35 0.73 12.96
C PHE A 405 -11.33 0.27 14.42
N ALA A 406 -12.48 0.26 15.09
CA ALA A 406 -12.60 -0.23 16.47
C ALA A 406 -12.14 -1.70 16.59
N ARG A 407 -12.51 -2.55 15.60
CA ARG A 407 -12.05 -3.93 15.54
C ARG A 407 -10.55 -4.03 15.33
N SER A 408 -9.98 -3.22 14.44
CA SER A 408 -8.53 -3.18 14.19
C SER A 408 -7.75 -2.85 15.46
N VAL A 409 -8.20 -1.84 16.20
CA VAL A 409 -7.59 -1.44 17.47
C VAL A 409 -7.72 -2.56 18.51
N GLU A 410 -8.84 -3.28 18.56
CA GLU A 410 -9.00 -4.40 19.48
C GLU A 410 -8.11 -5.59 19.10
N ILE A 411 -8.01 -5.90 17.81
CA ILE A 411 -7.10 -6.95 17.32
C ILE A 411 -5.65 -6.59 17.64
N ALA A 412 -5.23 -5.34 17.44
CA ALA A 412 -3.86 -4.90 17.73
C ALA A 412 -3.46 -5.10 19.20
N LYS A 413 -4.40 -5.06 20.15
CA LYS A 413 -4.13 -5.36 21.58
C LYS A 413 -3.74 -6.82 21.80
N ASP A 414 -4.34 -7.72 21.02
CA ASP A 414 -4.10 -9.17 21.14
C ASP A 414 -2.96 -9.64 20.22
N TYR A 415 -2.65 -8.86 19.17
CA TYR A 415 -1.62 -9.12 18.19
C TYR A 415 -0.65 -7.92 18.06
N PRO A 416 0.08 -7.59 19.13
CA PRO A 416 0.98 -6.45 19.10
C PRO A 416 2.12 -6.69 18.12
N VAL A 417 2.31 -5.76 17.19
CA VAL A 417 3.44 -5.70 16.26
C VAL A 417 4.20 -4.40 16.49
N GLU A 418 5.50 -4.48 16.64
CA GLU A 418 6.35 -3.30 16.65
C GLU A 418 6.91 -3.07 15.26
N LYS A 419 6.75 -1.87 14.73
CA LYS A 419 7.34 -1.47 13.45
C LYS A 419 8.73 -0.88 13.70
N LYS A 420 9.73 -1.57 13.23
CA LYS A 420 11.09 -1.04 13.20
C LYS A 420 11.23 -0.08 12.02
N LEU A 421 11.66 1.14 12.30
CA LEU A 421 12.03 2.07 11.25
C LEU A 421 13.39 1.65 10.68
N VAL A 422 13.41 1.35 9.41
CA VAL A 422 14.63 1.13 8.66
C VAL A 422 14.69 2.10 7.50
N PRO A 423 15.88 2.42 7.01
CA PRO A 423 16.05 3.25 5.85
C PRO A 423 15.22 2.75 4.67
N GLY A 424 14.24 3.59 4.18
CA GLY A 424 13.43 3.34 3.00
C GLY A 424 14.18 3.70 1.76
N LEU A 425 14.14 2.80 0.83
CA LEU A 425 14.66 3.05 -0.50
C LEU A 425 13.48 3.19 -1.44
N ASP A 426 13.32 4.35 -2.02
CA ASP A 426 12.46 4.51 -3.17
C ASP A 426 13.25 4.20 -4.45
N ALA A 427 13.34 2.91 -4.78
CA ALA A 427 14.08 2.46 -5.96
C ALA A 427 13.59 3.14 -7.24
N THR A 428 12.28 3.35 -7.38
CA THR A 428 11.70 3.98 -8.56
C THR A 428 12.09 5.46 -8.67
N ALA A 429 12.08 6.20 -7.56
CA ALA A 429 12.50 7.59 -7.56
C ALA A 429 13.98 7.72 -7.95
N TYR A 430 14.86 6.89 -7.37
CA TYR A 430 16.28 6.91 -7.73
C TYR A 430 16.55 6.39 -9.13
N MET A 431 15.87 5.34 -9.58
CA MET A 431 15.96 4.85 -10.95
C MET A 431 15.45 5.87 -11.98
N SER A 432 14.60 6.80 -11.58
CA SER A 432 14.07 7.85 -12.44
C SER A 432 15.04 9.02 -12.64
N MET A 433 16.22 9.01 -12.01
CA MET A 433 17.26 9.99 -12.23
C MET A 433 17.85 9.87 -13.64
N GLU A 434 18.19 11.01 -14.25
CA GLU A 434 18.66 11.05 -15.63
C GLU A 434 19.93 10.21 -15.84
N GLU A 435 20.86 10.26 -14.90
CA GLU A 435 22.11 9.50 -14.91
C GLU A 435 21.94 7.98 -14.82
N LEU A 436 20.77 7.49 -14.42
CA LEU A 436 20.43 6.07 -14.31
C LEU A 436 19.43 5.60 -15.37
N SER A 437 19.06 6.46 -16.30
CA SER A 437 18.03 6.16 -17.31
C SER A 437 18.33 4.93 -18.17
N ASP A 438 19.59 4.69 -18.48
CA ASP A 438 20.03 3.49 -19.18
C ASP A 438 19.95 2.23 -18.32
N VAL A 439 20.26 2.33 -17.03
CA VAL A 439 20.11 1.25 -16.07
C VAL A 439 18.64 0.89 -15.92
N LYS A 440 17.78 1.90 -15.68
CA LYS A 440 16.33 1.71 -15.58
C LYS A 440 15.77 0.98 -16.79
N MET A 441 16.10 1.43 -17.99
CA MET A 441 15.60 0.81 -19.22
C MET A 441 16.00 -0.67 -19.34
N GLN A 442 17.15 -1.08 -18.80
CA GLN A 442 17.56 -2.47 -18.78
C GLN A 442 16.92 -3.25 -17.65
N MET A 443 16.75 -2.64 -16.47
CA MET A 443 16.08 -3.26 -15.33
C MET A 443 14.59 -3.51 -15.61
N ASP A 444 13.91 -2.61 -16.30
CA ASP A 444 12.49 -2.76 -16.70
C ASP A 444 12.24 -3.97 -17.62
N LEU A 445 13.29 -4.55 -18.20
CA LEU A 445 13.20 -5.79 -18.99
C LEU A 445 13.33 -7.06 -18.15
N LEU A 446 13.68 -6.92 -16.88
CA LEU A 446 13.84 -8.04 -15.95
C LEU A 446 12.56 -8.23 -15.14
N ASN A 447 12.22 -9.48 -14.86
CA ASN A 447 11.06 -9.84 -14.05
C ASN A 447 11.51 -10.75 -12.92
N TRP A 448 11.70 -10.16 -11.74
CA TRP A 448 12.10 -10.90 -10.55
C TRP A 448 11.01 -11.85 -10.07
N ASP A 449 9.77 -11.41 -10.03
CA ASP A 449 8.66 -12.22 -9.53
C ASP A 449 8.47 -13.49 -10.37
N GLU A 450 8.54 -13.38 -11.69
CA GLU A 450 8.50 -14.55 -12.57
C GLU A 450 9.69 -15.48 -12.33
N THR A 451 10.89 -14.92 -12.17
CA THR A 451 12.11 -15.68 -11.88
C THR A 451 12.02 -16.40 -10.54
N PHE A 452 11.54 -15.70 -9.50
CA PHE A 452 11.34 -16.26 -8.17
C PHE A 452 10.34 -17.43 -8.21
N VAL A 453 9.18 -17.21 -8.84
CA VAL A 453 8.16 -18.26 -9.00
C VAL A 453 8.72 -19.44 -9.75
N GLN A 454 9.45 -19.23 -10.85
CA GLN A 454 10.11 -20.30 -11.58
C GLN A 454 11.07 -21.11 -10.69
N ALA A 455 11.84 -20.42 -9.85
CA ALA A 455 12.73 -21.07 -8.90
C ALA A 455 11.98 -21.87 -7.82
N CYS A 456 10.82 -21.39 -7.36
CA CYS A 456 9.96 -22.10 -6.42
C CYS A 456 9.37 -23.41 -7.00
N PHE A 457 9.19 -23.49 -8.30
CA PHE A 457 8.71 -24.71 -9.00
C PHE A 457 9.86 -25.59 -9.55
N ALA A 458 11.11 -25.20 -9.36
CA ALA A 458 12.25 -26.01 -9.80
C ALA A 458 12.31 -27.34 -9.03
N LYS A 459 12.80 -28.39 -9.72
CA LYS A 459 12.79 -29.75 -9.17
C LYS A 459 13.99 -30.06 -8.31
N THR A 460 15.09 -29.38 -8.56
CA THR A 460 16.39 -29.64 -7.87
C THR A 460 17.01 -28.31 -7.41
N ASP A 461 17.91 -28.41 -6.43
CA ASP A 461 18.66 -27.26 -5.93
C ASP A 461 19.62 -26.70 -7.00
N ASP A 462 20.14 -27.56 -7.86
CA ASP A 462 20.99 -27.13 -8.99
C ASP A 462 20.18 -26.29 -10.00
N GLU A 463 18.91 -26.64 -10.25
CA GLU A 463 18.01 -25.84 -11.09
C GLU A 463 17.76 -24.47 -10.43
N VAL A 464 17.43 -24.45 -9.13
CA VAL A 464 17.25 -23.18 -8.38
C VAL A 464 18.50 -22.32 -8.53
N LYS A 465 19.66 -22.89 -8.24
CA LYS A 465 20.92 -22.17 -8.34
C LYS A 465 21.15 -21.63 -9.76
N SER A 466 20.90 -22.41 -10.77
CA SER A 466 21.04 -21.99 -12.17
C SER A 466 20.13 -20.83 -12.53
N ILE A 467 18.88 -20.84 -12.08
CA ILE A 467 17.89 -19.76 -12.31
C ILE A 467 18.37 -18.48 -11.64
N ILE A 468 18.76 -18.55 -10.36
CA ILE A 468 19.19 -17.37 -9.59
C ILE A 468 20.52 -16.82 -10.13
N ASP A 469 21.50 -17.68 -10.41
CA ASP A 469 22.78 -17.24 -10.99
C ASP A 469 22.58 -16.58 -12.37
N SER A 470 21.63 -17.08 -13.18
CA SER A 470 21.28 -16.46 -14.45
C SER A 470 20.66 -15.07 -14.26
N PHE A 471 19.77 -14.91 -13.30
CA PHE A 471 19.15 -13.62 -13.02
C PHE A 471 20.16 -12.61 -12.45
N ARG A 472 21.04 -13.05 -11.53
CA ARG A 472 22.16 -12.22 -11.04
C ARG A 472 23.07 -11.73 -12.16
N ALA A 473 23.34 -12.59 -13.15
CA ALA A 473 24.11 -12.18 -14.32
C ALA A 473 23.38 -11.14 -15.19
N GLN A 474 22.05 -11.22 -15.28
CA GLN A 474 21.23 -10.23 -15.97
C GLN A 474 21.19 -8.90 -15.22
N LEU A 475 21.02 -8.92 -13.88
CA LEU A 475 21.11 -7.72 -13.03
C LEU A 475 22.44 -6.99 -13.24
N LYS A 476 23.53 -7.74 -13.19
CA LYS A 476 24.88 -7.18 -13.43
C LYS A 476 25.02 -6.59 -14.84
N ALA A 477 24.51 -7.27 -15.86
CA ALA A 477 24.54 -6.79 -17.23
C ALA A 477 23.65 -5.53 -17.41
N ALA A 478 22.56 -5.41 -16.67
CA ALA A 478 21.69 -4.24 -16.63
C ALA A 478 22.33 -3.03 -15.93
N GLY A 479 23.42 -3.24 -15.18
CA GLY A 479 24.12 -2.14 -14.50
C GLY A 479 23.66 -1.90 -13.07
N ILE A 480 23.14 -2.92 -12.39
CA ILE A 480 22.65 -2.82 -11.00
C ILE A 480 23.69 -2.19 -10.06
N GLU A 481 24.98 -2.52 -10.23
CA GLU A 481 26.08 -1.99 -9.43
C GLU A 481 26.11 -0.43 -9.44
N ARG A 482 25.79 0.19 -10.59
CA ARG A 482 25.74 1.67 -10.69
C ARG A 482 24.56 2.27 -9.91
N PHE A 483 23.44 1.58 -9.88
CA PHE A 483 22.30 1.98 -9.07
C PHE A 483 22.62 1.86 -7.59
N GLU A 484 23.16 0.74 -7.15
CA GLU A 484 23.57 0.50 -5.76
C GLU A 484 24.59 1.54 -5.28
N GLU A 485 25.65 1.79 -6.07
CA GLU A 485 26.65 2.81 -5.78
C GLU A 485 26.04 4.22 -5.71
N TYR A 486 25.09 4.53 -6.58
CA TYR A 486 24.40 5.82 -6.56
C TYR A 486 23.61 6.02 -5.27
N VAL A 487 22.81 5.03 -4.87
CA VAL A 487 21.99 5.10 -3.65
C VAL A 487 22.87 5.13 -2.40
N GLU A 488 23.92 4.28 -2.33
CA GLU A 488 24.88 4.30 -1.22
C GLU A 488 25.55 5.67 -1.08
N LYS A 489 25.88 6.31 -2.18
CA LYS A 489 26.44 7.67 -2.18
C LYS A 489 25.42 8.69 -1.66
N VAL A 490 24.20 8.69 -2.17
CA VAL A 490 23.14 9.60 -1.72
C VAL A 490 22.86 9.41 -0.23
N TYR A 491 22.78 8.16 0.22
CA TYR A 491 22.58 7.84 1.63
C TYR A 491 23.76 8.32 2.51
N ALA A 492 25.00 8.17 2.06
CA ALA A 492 26.18 8.62 2.80
C ALA A 492 26.30 10.15 2.86
N GLU A 493 25.89 10.86 1.82
CA GLU A 493 25.90 12.32 1.73
C GLU A 493 24.74 12.95 2.49
N ASN A 494 23.60 12.29 2.53
CA ASN A 494 22.41 12.75 3.22
C ASN A 494 21.62 11.57 3.79
N PRO A 495 22.03 11.02 4.94
CA PRO A 495 21.35 9.87 5.54
C PRO A 495 19.90 10.17 5.96
N GLU A 496 19.50 11.44 6.04
CA GLU A 496 18.13 11.85 6.32
C GLU A 496 17.23 11.82 5.08
N SER A 497 17.79 11.82 3.87
CA SER A 497 17.02 11.69 2.62
C SER A 497 16.35 10.32 2.45
N VAL A 498 16.78 9.36 3.24
CA VAL A 498 16.31 7.99 3.29
C VAL A 498 15.60 7.73 4.63
N THR A 499 14.97 8.68 5.23
CA THR A 499 14.33 8.53 6.51
C THR A 499 12.82 8.31 6.44
N PHE A 500 12.32 7.78 7.48
CA PHE A 500 11.09 7.11 7.67
C PHE A 500 10.12 7.84 8.51
N TYR A 501 8.94 7.43 8.30
CA TYR A 501 7.80 7.89 9.04
C TYR A 501 7.46 7.01 10.20
N LYS A 502 6.82 7.67 11.05
CA LYS A 502 6.04 7.08 12.09
C LYS A 502 4.57 7.19 11.80
#